data_0159bb5af328bbbd7704f05b79120cb1
#
_entry.id   0159bb5af328bbbd7704f05b79120cb1
#
_cell.length_a   1.000
_cell.length_b   1.000
_cell.length_c   1.000
_cell.angle_alpha   90.00
_cell.angle_beta   90.00
_cell.angle_gamma   90.00
#
_symmetry.space_group_name_H-M   'P 1'
#
loop_
_entity.id
_entity.type
_entity.pdbx_description
1 polymer ?
#
loop_
_entity_poly.entity_id
_entity_poly.type
_entity_poly.pdbx_seq_one_letter_code
_entity_poly.pdbx_strand_id
1 'polypeptide(L)'
;MASMSAGGLVLVTSSKCHLCEHARRVLGRIAADTPLAVRELDVESEEAKTLARAGVPLAFLPVVWDGGRVLGYGRLSERRLRRELAR
;
A
#
# COMPACT_ATOMS: atom_id res chain seq x y z
N MET A 1 -20.53 -5.54 5.30
CA MET A 1 -20.21 -5.10 5.30
C MET A 1 -19.38 -4.54 4.94
N ALA A 2 -19.37 -4.44 4.46
CA ALA A 2 -18.57 -3.98 3.88
C ALA A 2 -17.83 -3.02 4.31
N SER A 3 -17.89 -2.55 4.55
CA SER A 3 -17.23 -1.72 4.85
C SER A 3 -16.19 -1.91 5.47
N MET A 4 -16.15 -2.66 5.75
CA MET A 4 -15.23 -2.93 6.38
C MET A 4 -13.98 -2.75 5.93
N SER A 5 -13.71 -2.93 4.95
CA SER A 5 -12.42 -2.69 4.42
C SER A 5 -12.20 -1.25 4.05
N ALA A 6 -13.19 -0.44 4.25
CA ALA A 6 -12.99 0.97 3.99
C ALA A 6 -11.84 1.47 4.83
N GLY A 7 -10.87 2.12 4.22
CA GLY A 7 -9.73 2.65 4.93
C GLY A 7 -8.58 1.67 5.14
N GLY A 8 -8.74 0.45 4.71
CA GLY A 8 -7.67 -0.53 4.84
C GLY A 8 -6.74 -0.54 3.65
N LEU A 9 -5.44 -0.49 3.91
CA LEU A 9 -4.44 -0.54 2.85
C LEU A 9 -3.47 -1.67 3.10
N VAL A 10 -2.93 -2.19 2.01
CA VAL A 10 -1.85 -3.17 2.05
C VAL A 10 -0.63 -2.52 1.42
N LEU A 11 0.48 -2.53 2.15
CA LEU A 11 1.75 -2.05 1.64
C LEU A 11 2.65 -3.25 1.42
N VAL A 12 3.01 -3.51 0.16
CA VAL A 12 3.90 -4.62 -0.15
C VAL A 12 5.32 -4.10 -0.22
N THR A 13 6.22 -4.72 0.54
CA THR A 13 7.60 -4.25 0.67
C THR A 13 8.58 -5.40 0.48
N SER A 14 9.85 -5.06 0.49
CA SER A 14 10.94 -6.02 0.42
C SER A 14 12.03 -5.58 1.39
N SER A 15 12.78 -6.53 1.92
CA SER A 15 13.84 -6.22 2.86
C SER A 15 14.97 -5.41 2.23
N LYS A 16 15.06 -5.38 0.91
CA LYS A 16 16.12 -4.67 0.21
C LYS A 16 15.61 -3.44 -0.53
N CYS A 17 14.52 -2.89 -0.07
CA CYS A 17 13.84 -1.80 -0.77
C CYS A 17 14.06 -0.48 -0.05
N HIS A 18 14.84 0.41 -0.65
CA HIS A 18 15.09 1.73 -0.05
C HIS A 18 13.83 2.58 -0.01
N LEU A 19 13.00 2.48 -1.02
CA LEU A 19 11.79 3.28 -1.09
C LEU A 19 10.71 2.80 -0.13
N CYS A 20 10.86 1.57 0.39
CA CYS A 20 9.86 1.04 1.31
C CYS A 20 9.86 1.79 2.64
N GLU A 21 11.04 2.20 3.10
CA GLU A 21 11.10 2.98 4.34
C GLU A 21 10.45 4.34 4.14
N HIS A 22 10.70 4.96 2.98
CA HIS A 22 10.03 6.21 2.65
C HIS A 22 8.51 6.00 2.62
N ALA A 23 8.06 4.88 2.05
CA ALA A 23 6.64 4.58 1.99
C ALA A 23 6.02 4.45 3.37
N ARG A 24 6.73 3.79 4.29
CA ARG A 24 6.22 3.66 5.66
C ARG A 24 6.03 5.02 6.31
N ARG A 25 6.98 5.94 6.08
CA ARG A 25 6.87 7.29 6.64
C ARG A 25 5.70 8.05 6.02
N VAL A 26 5.52 7.94 4.71
CA VAL A 26 4.40 8.62 4.04
C VAL A 26 3.08 8.10 4.59
N LEU A 27 2.91 6.80 4.64
CA LEU A 27 1.66 6.23 5.13
C LEU A 27 1.45 6.51 6.61
N GLY A 28 2.53 6.57 7.38
CA GLY A 28 2.44 6.92 8.79
C GLY A 28 1.92 8.33 8.99
N ARG A 29 2.34 9.27 8.16
CA ARG A 29 1.84 10.64 8.26
C ARG A 29 0.37 10.71 7.88
N ILE A 30 -0.04 9.97 6.87
CA ILE A 30 -1.44 9.96 6.47
C ILE A 30 -2.29 9.32 7.57
N ALA A 31 -1.81 8.22 8.13
CA ALA A 31 -2.57 7.52 9.16
C ALA A 31 -2.67 8.31 10.46
N ALA A 32 -1.78 9.28 10.65
CA ALA A 32 -1.81 10.10 11.87
C ALA A 32 -2.99 11.06 11.88
N ASP A 33 -3.51 11.41 10.71
CA ASP A 33 -4.63 12.37 10.65
C ASP A 33 -5.81 11.86 9.84
N THR A 34 -5.78 10.59 9.43
CA THR A 34 -6.86 9.99 8.65
C THR A 34 -7.13 8.58 9.20
N PRO A 35 -8.39 8.21 9.47
CA PRO A 35 -8.66 6.85 9.96
C PRO A 35 -8.31 5.84 8.89
N LEU A 36 -7.16 5.21 9.05
CA LEU A 36 -6.58 4.36 8.02
C LEU A 36 -5.80 3.23 8.68
N ALA A 37 -6.12 2.01 8.33
CA ALA A 37 -5.38 0.84 8.78
C ALA A 37 -4.43 0.41 7.66
N VAL A 38 -3.17 0.23 7.98
CA VAL A 38 -2.16 -0.18 7.01
C VAL A 38 -1.58 -1.51 7.45
N ARG A 39 -1.60 -2.48 6.56
CA ARG A 39 -1.00 -3.79 6.82
C ARG A 39 0.15 -3.97 5.83
N GLU A 40 1.30 -4.37 6.35
CA GLU A 40 2.48 -4.53 5.51
C GLU A 40 2.68 -6.01 5.17
N LEU A 41 2.97 -6.29 3.89
CA LEU A 41 3.26 -7.64 3.42
C LEU A 41 4.64 -7.68 2.81
N ASP A 42 5.37 -8.74 3.09
CA ASP A 42 6.62 -8.98 2.39
C ASP A 42 6.30 -9.53 1.01
N VAL A 43 7.06 -9.09 0.01
CA VAL A 43 6.82 -9.47 -1.38
C VAL A 43 6.97 -10.98 -1.60
N GLU A 44 7.69 -11.65 -0.72
CA GLU A 44 7.90 -13.09 -0.85
C GLU A 44 6.85 -13.90 -0.09
N SER A 45 5.91 -13.25 0.57
CA SER A 45 4.87 -13.97 1.28
C SER A 45 3.88 -14.60 0.30
N GLU A 46 3.17 -15.62 0.78
CA GLU A 46 2.16 -16.27 -0.05
C GLU A 46 1.03 -15.31 -0.41
N GLU A 47 0.67 -14.45 0.52
CA GLU A 47 -0.38 -13.48 0.25
C GLU A 47 0.03 -12.51 -0.85
N ALA A 48 1.29 -12.07 -0.84
CA ALA A 48 1.79 -11.19 -1.88
C ALA A 48 1.77 -11.90 -3.25
N LYS A 49 2.13 -13.18 -3.26
CA LYS A 49 2.10 -13.94 -4.50
C LYS A 49 0.68 -14.05 -5.05
N THR A 50 -0.29 -14.16 -4.17
CA THR A 50 -1.69 -14.18 -4.58
C THR A 50 -2.07 -12.85 -5.23
N LEU A 51 -1.61 -11.73 -4.65
CA LEU A 51 -1.86 -10.41 -5.24
C LEU A 51 -1.22 -10.30 -6.62
N ALA A 52 -0.02 -10.83 -6.77
CA ALA A 52 0.67 -10.78 -8.07
C ALA A 52 -0.14 -11.54 -9.11
N ARG A 53 -0.68 -12.69 -8.74
CA ARG A 53 -1.51 -13.47 -9.67
C ARG A 53 -2.79 -12.76 -10.03
N ALA A 54 -3.24 -11.87 -9.15
CA ALA A 54 -4.44 -11.07 -9.40
C ALA A 54 -4.14 -9.80 -10.20
N GLY A 55 -2.87 -9.59 -10.60
CA GLY A 55 -2.51 -8.47 -11.44
C GLY A 55 -1.85 -7.30 -10.74
N VAL A 56 -1.60 -7.41 -9.43
CA VAL A 56 -0.92 -6.34 -8.71
C VAL A 56 0.55 -6.31 -9.14
N PRO A 57 1.07 -5.15 -9.57
CA PRO A 57 2.43 -5.08 -10.16
C PRO A 57 3.53 -5.07 -9.10
N LEU A 58 3.94 -6.23 -8.63
CA LEU A 58 4.95 -6.32 -7.58
C LEU A 58 6.37 -6.11 -8.06
N ALA A 59 6.58 -5.82 -9.34
CA ALA A 59 7.91 -5.51 -9.86
C ALA A 59 8.39 -4.14 -9.41
N PHE A 60 7.49 -3.28 -8.97
CA PHE A 60 7.83 -1.89 -8.62
C PHE A 60 7.47 -1.61 -7.17
N LEU A 61 8.28 -2.11 -6.26
CA LEU A 61 8.04 -1.92 -4.84
C LEU A 61 8.47 -0.54 -4.39
N PRO A 62 7.82 0.00 -3.37
CA PRO A 62 6.66 -0.57 -2.67
C PRO A 62 5.38 -0.40 -3.47
N VAL A 63 4.38 -1.22 -3.14
CA VAL A 63 3.07 -1.10 -3.76
C VAL A 63 2.03 -0.85 -2.68
N VAL A 64 1.15 0.10 -2.92
CA VAL A 64 0.03 0.40 -2.04
C VAL A 64 -1.25 -0.04 -2.73
N TRP A 65 -2.00 -0.92 -2.08
CA TRP A 65 -3.20 -1.54 -2.66
C TRP A 65 -4.34 -1.44 -1.66
N ASP A 66 -5.53 -1.09 -2.13
CA ASP A 66 -6.66 -0.84 -1.23
C ASP A 66 -7.67 -1.99 -1.18
N GLY A 67 -7.37 -3.09 -1.81
CA GLY A 67 -8.29 -4.22 -1.88
C GLY A 67 -8.98 -4.33 -3.22
N GLY A 68 -8.94 -3.29 -4.01
CA GLY A 68 -9.57 -3.26 -5.33
C GLY A 68 -8.67 -2.71 -6.41
N ARG A 69 -7.74 -1.83 -6.05
CA ARG A 69 -6.86 -1.25 -7.04
C ARG A 69 -5.57 -0.77 -6.40
N VAL A 70 -4.58 -0.56 -7.25
CA VAL A 70 -3.29 -0.04 -6.82
C VAL A 70 -3.39 1.48 -6.72
N LEU A 71 -3.05 2.01 -5.56
CA LEU A 71 -3.08 3.46 -5.34
C LEU A 71 -1.74 4.11 -5.63
N GLY A 72 -0.67 3.35 -5.61
CA GLY A 72 0.65 3.87 -5.92
C GLY A 72 1.69 2.76 -5.87
N TYR A 73 2.82 3.00 -6.52
CA TYR A 73 3.93 2.05 -6.49
C TYR A 73 5.23 2.82 -6.72
N GLY A 74 6.36 2.20 -6.34
CA GLY A 74 7.65 2.84 -6.44
C GLY A 74 7.73 4.00 -5.45
N ARG A 75 8.26 5.13 -5.90
CA ARG A 75 8.37 6.29 -5.02
C ARG A 75 6.98 6.89 -4.82
N LEU A 76 6.50 6.84 -3.59
CA LEU A 76 5.15 7.28 -3.30
C LEU A 76 5.09 8.80 -3.15
N SER A 77 3.98 9.37 -3.59
CA SER A 77 3.67 10.78 -3.40
C SER A 77 2.58 10.88 -2.35
N GLU A 78 2.88 11.51 -1.22
CA GLU A 78 1.90 11.68 -0.16
C GLU A 78 0.68 12.46 -0.66
N ARG A 79 0.93 13.52 -1.43
CA ARG A 79 -0.13 14.35 -1.97
C ARG A 79 -1.08 13.55 -2.84
N ARG A 80 -0.50 12.71 -3.71
CA ARG A 80 -1.32 11.90 -4.60
C ARG A 80 -2.10 10.85 -3.83
N LEU A 81 -1.46 10.21 -2.86
CA LEU A 81 -2.13 9.21 -2.04
C LEU A 81 -3.29 9.81 -1.27
N ARG A 82 -3.09 11.01 -0.69
CA ARG A 82 -4.19 11.65 0.03
C ARG A 82 -5.36 11.95 -0.89
N ARG A 83 -5.07 12.35 -2.11
CA ARG A 83 -6.11 12.61 -3.10
C ARG A 83 -6.87 11.32 -3.44
N GLU A 84 -6.15 10.23 -3.66
CA GLU A 84 -6.77 8.95 -3.98
C GLU A 84 -7.62 8.43 -2.83
N LEU A 85 -7.16 8.62 -1.61
CA LEU A 85 -7.90 8.14 -0.44
C LEU A 85 -9.13 8.97 -0.15
N ALA A 86 -9.18 10.19 -0.63
CA ALA A 86 -10.33 11.08 -0.41
C ALA A 86 -11.46 10.84 -1.40
N ARG A 87 -11.25 9.99 -2.40
CA ARG A 87 -12.26 9.78 -3.44
C ARG A 87 -13.38 8.84 -3.01
#